data_465283c482991ae3670d2562750096af
#
_entry.id   465283c482991ae3670d2562750096af
#
_cell.length_a   1.000
_cell.length_b   1.000
_cell.length_c   1.000
_cell.angle_alpha   90.00
_cell.angle_beta   90.00
_cell.angle_gamma   90.00
#
_symmetry.space_group_name_H-M   'P 1'
#
loop_
_entity.id
_entity.type
_entity.pdbx_description
1 polymer ?
#
loop_
_entity_poly.entity_id
_entity_poly.type
_entity_poly.pdbx_seq_one_letter_code
_entity_poly.pdbx_strand_id
1 'polypeptide(L)'
;HDALPIFTFLILFLSCSDNADESTDPYQTALEYTILAEDSENLPVHYLNLVNAYIQQVAVVNTLRNTLIAFTLVMLIFLLIAVFINSHIKKQHDIRHLVAQNQLIRLKMENIRNRLSPHFLLNLLNQEIQTVEQENQRNKLYLFARLLRRNLEISEQNRITLTEELDFVDSYIQLEQPTLRDEFHYKVEKENSLDPDQLFVPPMLIQIPVENAIRHGLRPKSGVKELTIGIKKQKNGIQITVDDNGIGFIPGSMSPTSGTGTGNKIIYQTIELLNSKNREKIEISIVNKGMPQSKGTLVTIYIPSNYSFNYE
;
A
#
# COMPACT_ATOMS: atom_id res chain seq x y z
N HIS A 1 -34.09 11.95 81.44
CA HIS A 1 -35.32 11.56 80.65
C HIS A 1 -35.38 12.26 79.28
N ASP A 2 -34.49 13.20 78.98
CA ASP A 2 -34.53 14.04 77.77
C ASP A 2 -33.68 13.58 76.57
N ALA A 3 -33.04 12.39 76.68
CA ALA A 3 -32.21 11.83 75.62
C ALA A 3 -32.93 10.89 74.62
N LEU A 4 -34.16 10.44 75.00
CA LEU A 4 -34.90 9.46 74.19
C LEU A 4 -35.44 10.03 72.86
N PRO A 5 -35.92 11.29 72.80
CA PRO A 5 -36.39 11.85 71.51
C PRO A 5 -35.24 12.07 70.52
N ILE A 6 -34.05 12.34 71.02
CA ILE A 6 -32.87 12.63 70.22
C ILE A 6 -32.37 11.40 69.47
N PHE A 7 -32.26 10.29 70.20
CA PHE A 7 -31.84 9.01 69.69
C PHE A 7 -32.82 8.47 68.64
N THR A 8 -34.12 8.65 68.89
CA THR A 8 -35.20 8.23 67.98
C THR A 8 -35.15 9.09 66.67
N PHE A 9 -34.89 10.41 66.78
CA PHE A 9 -34.76 11.29 65.60
C PHE A 9 -33.48 11.00 64.80
N LEU A 10 -32.36 10.70 65.46
CA LEU A 10 -31.13 10.36 64.82
C LEU A 10 -31.22 8.98 64.13
N ILE A 11 -31.90 8.00 64.75
CA ILE A 11 -32.12 6.67 64.17
C ILE A 11 -33.10 6.76 62.99
N LEU A 12 -34.18 7.58 63.10
CA LEU A 12 -35.09 7.84 61.98
C LEU A 12 -34.38 8.55 60.82
N PHE A 13 -33.50 9.50 61.10
CA PHE A 13 -32.72 10.21 60.09
C PHE A 13 -31.69 9.28 59.41
N LEU A 14 -31.00 8.42 60.14
CA LEU A 14 -30.08 7.41 59.58
C LEU A 14 -30.81 6.28 58.86
N SER A 15 -32.01 5.86 59.33
CA SER A 15 -32.81 4.83 58.65
C SER A 15 -33.49 5.38 57.37
N CYS A 16 -33.83 6.68 57.30
CA CYS A 16 -34.30 7.33 56.06
C CYS A 16 -33.17 7.52 55.04
N SER A 17 -31.90 7.67 55.48
CA SER A 17 -30.73 7.73 54.61
C SER A 17 -30.45 6.40 53.91
N ASP A 18 -30.73 5.26 54.56
CA ASP A 18 -30.55 3.92 53.97
C ASP A 18 -31.72 3.48 53.05
N ASN A 19 -32.88 4.14 53.11
CA ASN A 19 -34.07 3.84 52.30
C ASN A 19 -34.45 5.00 51.36
N ALA A 20 -33.59 6.02 51.20
CA ALA A 20 -33.82 7.07 50.23
C ALA A 20 -33.68 6.51 48.82
N ASP A 21 -34.78 6.45 48.10
CA ASP A 21 -34.85 6.24 46.66
C ASP A 21 -33.78 7.14 45.99
N GLU A 22 -32.97 6.60 45.09
CA GLU A 22 -31.84 7.29 44.45
C GLU A 22 -32.23 8.60 43.71
N SER A 23 -33.53 8.96 43.73
CA SER A 23 -34.08 10.11 43.03
C SER A 23 -34.31 11.35 43.91
N THR A 24 -34.19 11.27 45.22
CA THR A 24 -34.42 12.43 46.10
C THR A 24 -33.11 13.09 46.52
N ASP A 25 -32.92 14.36 46.11
CA ASP A 25 -31.78 15.17 46.51
C ASP A 25 -31.72 15.27 48.04
N PRO A 26 -30.64 14.80 48.71
CA PRO A 26 -30.52 14.91 50.18
C PRO A 26 -30.69 16.30 50.72
N TYR A 27 -30.45 17.33 49.88
CA TYR A 27 -30.64 18.73 50.21
C TYR A 27 -32.15 19.10 50.31
N GLN A 28 -32.99 18.60 49.40
CA GLN A 28 -34.44 18.83 49.46
C GLN A 28 -35.08 18.13 50.67
N THR A 29 -34.66 16.92 50.95
CA THR A 29 -35.13 16.20 52.14
C THR A 29 -34.73 16.90 53.43
N ALA A 30 -33.49 17.43 53.54
CA ALA A 30 -33.04 18.19 54.69
C ALA A 30 -33.75 19.54 54.80
N LEU A 31 -34.08 20.20 53.68
CA LEU A 31 -34.86 21.44 53.63
C LEU A 31 -36.30 21.26 54.10
N GLU A 32 -36.98 20.16 53.67
CA GLU A 32 -38.31 19.80 54.12
C GLU A 32 -38.37 19.55 55.64
N TYR A 33 -37.36 18.86 56.20
CA TYR A 33 -37.25 18.67 57.65
C TYR A 33 -36.97 19.97 58.40
N THR A 34 -36.28 20.94 57.80
CA THR A 34 -36.03 22.25 58.38
C THR A 34 -37.31 23.11 58.44
N ILE A 35 -38.12 23.07 57.39
CA ILE A 35 -39.42 23.73 57.31
C ILE A 35 -40.43 23.17 58.35
N LEU A 36 -40.47 21.83 58.45
CA LEU A 36 -41.27 21.11 59.46
C LEU A 36 -40.83 21.41 60.89
N ALA A 37 -39.55 21.67 61.12
CA ALA A 37 -38.98 22.03 62.42
C ALA A 37 -39.24 23.52 62.82
N GLU A 38 -39.34 24.43 61.87
CA GLU A 38 -39.68 25.83 62.08
C GLU A 38 -41.12 25.99 62.57
N ASP A 39 -42.09 25.11 62.18
CA ASP A 39 -43.49 25.14 62.62
C ASP A 39 -43.69 24.53 64.01
N SER A 40 -42.68 23.97 64.64
CA SER A 40 -42.79 23.41 65.99
C SER A 40 -42.20 24.37 67.01
N GLU A 41 -43.04 25.10 67.75
CA GLU A 41 -42.73 26.10 68.80
C GLU A 41 -41.80 25.55 69.94
N ASN A 42 -41.34 24.34 69.89
CA ASN A 42 -40.60 23.66 70.97
C ASN A 42 -39.26 23.00 70.62
N LEU A 43 -38.66 23.30 69.45
CA LEU A 43 -37.34 22.71 69.13
C LEU A 43 -36.21 23.56 69.73
N PRO A 44 -35.33 23.01 70.59
CA PRO A 44 -34.21 23.79 71.11
C PRO A 44 -33.31 24.36 69.99
N VAL A 45 -32.97 25.63 70.10
CA VAL A 45 -32.08 26.34 69.13
C VAL A 45 -30.81 25.60 68.76
N HIS A 46 -30.35 24.76 69.66
CA HIS A 46 -29.19 23.87 69.43
C HIS A 46 -29.39 22.87 68.27
N TYR A 47 -30.59 22.31 68.11
CA TYR A 47 -30.88 21.38 67.00
C TYR A 47 -30.97 22.09 65.63
N LEU A 48 -31.55 23.28 65.62
CA LEU A 48 -31.59 24.09 64.38
C LEU A 48 -30.17 24.44 63.89
N ASN A 49 -29.26 24.78 64.81
CA ASN A 49 -27.91 25.05 64.47
C ASN A 49 -27.13 23.78 63.96
N LEU A 50 -27.44 22.59 64.54
CA LEU A 50 -26.85 21.32 64.10
C LEU A 50 -27.32 20.93 62.67
N VAL A 51 -28.63 21.07 62.41
CA VAL A 51 -29.20 20.80 61.06
C VAL A 51 -28.62 21.75 60.03
N ASN A 52 -28.53 23.05 60.31
CA ASN A 52 -27.94 24.03 59.44
C ASN A 52 -26.47 23.76 59.16
N ALA A 53 -25.68 23.33 60.16
CA ALA A 53 -24.29 22.96 60.01
C ALA A 53 -24.16 21.71 59.10
N TYR A 54 -25.05 20.72 59.25
CA TYR A 54 -25.09 19.54 58.40
C TYR A 54 -25.43 19.87 56.96
N ILE A 55 -26.46 20.72 56.71
CA ILE A 55 -26.82 21.18 55.37
C ILE A 55 -25.65 21.89 54.69
N GLN A 56 -24.93 22.78 55.40
CA GLN A 56 -23.75 23.44 54.90
C GLN A 56 -22.64 22.45 54.55
N GLN A 57 -22.42 21.45 55.38
CA GLN A 57 -21.39 20.42 55.13
C GLN A 57 -21.72 19.59 53.89
N VAL A 58 -22.99 19.18 53.72
CA VAL A 58 -23.47 18.47 52.52
C VAL A 58 -23.32 19.33 51.25
N ALA A 59 -23.64 20.61 51.32
CA ALA A 59 -23.49 21.54 50.20
C ALA A 59 -22.01 21.67 49.79
N VAL A 60 -21.09 21.77 50.74
CA VAL A 60 -19.64 21.82 50.47
C VAL A 60 -19.16 20.53 49.83
N VAL A 61 -19.56 19.35 50.33
CA VAL A 61 -19.19 18.06 49.77
C VAL A 61 -19.71 17.90 48.33
N ASN A 62 -20.96 18.30 48.06
CA ASN A 62 -21.54 18.27 46.71
C ASN A 62 -20.81 19.20 45.76
N THR A 63 -20.47 20.41 46.19
CA THR A 63 -19.67 21.35 45.38
C THR A 63 -18.29 20.80 45.06
N LEU A 64 -17.59 20.23 46.05
CA LEU A 64 -16.29 19.58 45.84
C LEU A 64 -16.39 18.41 44.88
N ARG A 65 -17.42 17.57 45.03
CA ARG A 65 -17.67 16.44 44.11
C ARG A 65 -17.87 16.91 42.68
N ASN A 66 -18.74 17.93 42.49
CA ASN A 66 -19.06 18.45 41.16
C ASN A 66 -17.84 19.16 40.52
N THR A 67 -17.02 19.86 41.28
CA THR A 67 -15.77 20.45 40.78
C THR A 67 -14.76 19.38 40.40
N LEU A 68 -14.67 18.28 41.16
CA LEU A 68 -13.80 17.16 40.83
C LEU A 68 -14.23 16.47 39.54
N ILE A 69 -15.53 16.24 39.37
CA ILE A 69 -16.11 15.65 38.14
C ILE A 69 -15.81 16.55 36.94
N ALA A 70 -16.06 17.86 37.07
CA ALA A 70 -15.77 18.82 36.01
C ALA A 70 -14.28 18.82 35.63
N PHE A 71 -13.39 18.79 36.64
CA PHE A 71 -11.95 18.73 36.39
C PHE A 71 -11.54 17.45 35.68
N THR A 72 -12.04 16.28 36.08
CA THR A 72 -11.75 15.00 35.43
C THR A 72 -12.27 14.96 33.99
N LEU A 73 -13.44 15.53 33.70
CA LEU A 73 -13.94 15.63 32.32
C LEU A 73 -13.07 16.53 31.45
N VAL A 74 -12.64 17.69 31.97
CA VAL A 74 -11.73 18.59 31.26
C VAL A 74 -10.40 17.89 30.96
N MET A 75 -9.82 17.18 31.91
CA MET A 75 -8.58 16.41 31.71
C MET A 75 -8.75 15.31 30.67
N LEU A 76 -9.90 14.62 30.66
CA LEU A 76 -10.22 13.60 29.65
C LEU A 76 -10.29 14.21 28.26
N ILE A 77 -10.95 15.36 28.11
CA ILE A 77 -11.03 16.08 26.82
C ILE A 77 -9.63 16.47 26.34
N PHE A 78 -8.78 17.00 27.23
CA PHE A 78 -7.39 17.32 26.88
C PHE A 78 -6.62 16.10 26.40
N LEU A 79 -6.78 14.97 27.07
CA LEU A 79 -6.14 13.71 26.68
C LEU A 79 -6.60 13.26 25.27
N LEU A 80 -7.90 13.31 25.00
CA LEU A 80 -8.46 12.96 23.69
C LEU A 80 -7.93 13.88 22.58
N ILE A 81 -7.88 15.19 22.83
CA ILE A 81 -7.30 16.16 21.89
C ILE A 81 -5.81 15.86 21.65
N ALA A 82 -5.04 15.58 22.69
CA ALA A 82 -3.61 15.25 22.57
C ALA A 82 -3.39 13.96 21.73
N VAL A 83 -4.20 12.92 21.96
CA VAL A 83 -4.16 11.68 21.17
C VAL A 83 -4.53 11.95 19.72
N PHE A 84 -5.57 12.74 19.47
CA PHE A 84 -6.01 13.11 18.12
C PHE A 84 -4.91 13.89 17.37
N ILE A 85 -4.32 14.92 18.00
CA ILE A 85 -3.24 15.71 17.42
C ILE A 85 -2.03 14.82 17.11
N ASN A 86 -1.62 13.97 18.06
CA ASN A 86 -0.48 13.07 17.86
C ASN A 86 -0.72 12.09 16.70
N SER A 87 -1.92 11.51 16.61
CA SER A 87 -2.32 10.64 15.51
C SER A 87 -2.30 11.37 14.16
N HIS A 88 -2.78 12.62 14.14
CA HIS A 88 -2.80 13.44 12.93
C HIS A 88 -1.36 13.81 12.46
N ILE A 89 -0.49 14.20 13.40
CA ILE A 89 0.93 14.51 13.12
C ILE A 89 1.64 13.27 12.59
N LYS A 90 1.44 12.10 13.22
CA LYS A 90 2.04 10.84 12.78
C LYS A 90 1.61 10.50 11.35
N LYS A 91 0.31 10.59 11.05
CA LYS A 91 -0.21 10.34 9.71
C LYS A 91 0.37 11.29 8.65
N GLN A 92 0.51 12.57 8.97
CA GLN A 92 1.17 13.54 8.08
C GLN A 92 2.65 13.25 7.86
N HIS A 93 3.36 12.82 8.90
CA HIS A 93 4.76 12.43 8.82
C HIS A 93 4.94 11.22 7.90
N ASP A 94 4.09 10.19 8.04
CA ASP A 94 4.13 8.99 7.21
C ASP A 94 3.88 9.31 5.73
N ILE A 95 2.90 10.20 5.45
CA ILE A 95 2.62 10.67 4.08
C ILE A 95 3.83 11.43 3.51
N ARG A 96 4.44 12.36 4.27
CA ARG A 96 5.63 13.10 3.81
C ARG A 96 6.81 12.18 3.54
N HIS A 97 7.00 11.17 4.38
CA HIS A 97 8.08 10.18 4.20
C HIS A 97 7.86 9.36 2.92
N LEU A 98 6.61 8.95 2.66
CA LEU A 98 6.25 8.22 1.44
C LEU A 98 6.45 9.08 0.18
N VAL A 99 6.03 10.35 0.22
CA VAL A 99 6.23 11.31 -0.89
C VAL A 99 7.72 11.53 -1.15
N ALA A 100 8.53 11.73 -0.10
CA ALA A 100 9.97 11.91 -0.23
C ALA A 100 10.66 10.67 -0.81
N GLN A 101 10.27 9.46 -0.38
CA GLN A 101 10.77 8.20 -0.95
C GLN A 101 10.41 8.08 -2.44
N ASN A 102 9.17 8.39 -2.81
CA ASN A 102 8.73 8.37 -4.21
C ASN A 102 9.50 9.38 -5.07
N GLN A 103 9.75 10.59 -4.56
CA GLN A 103 10.58 11.58 -5.25
C GLN A 103 12.03 11.09 -5.42
N LEU A 104 12.59 10.45 -4.40
CA LEU A 104 13.95 9.92 -4.43
C LEU A 104 14.09 8.76 -5.44
N ILE A 105 13.07 7.91 -5.56
CA ILE A 105 12.99 6.84 -6.57
C ILE A 105 12.90 7.47 -7.96
N ARG A 106 12.03 8.47 -8.15
CA ARG A 106 11.88 9.21 -9.42
C ARG A 106 13.21 9.85 -9.84
N LEU A 107 13.88 10.56 -8.94
CA LEU A 107 15.20 11.18 -9.21
C LEU A 107 16.28 10.13 -9.51
N LYS A 108 16.26 8.99 -8.85
CA LYS A 108 17.17 7.87 -9.16
C LYS A 108 16.92 7.30 -10.55
N MET A 109 15.66 7.14 -10.94
CA MET A 109 15.28 6.69 -12.29
C MET A 109 15.67 7.72 -13.35
N GLU A 110 15.41 9.01 -13.12
CA GLU A 110 15.86 10.10 -14.00
C GLU A 110 17.40 10.14 -14.15
N ASN A 111 18.13 9.94 -13.05
CA ASN A 111 19.59 9.91 -13.06
C ASN A 111 20.15 8.71 -13.84
N ILE A 112 19.48 7.54 -13.76
CA ILE A 112 19.83 6.36 -14.56
C ILE A 112 19.56 6.62 -16.05
N ARG A 113 18.44 7.26 -16.38
CA ARG A 113 18.07 7.66 -17.75
C ARG A 113 19.06 8.69 -18.32
N ASN A 114 19.47 9.67 -17.53
CA ASN A 114 20.31 10.81 -17.98
C ASN A 114 21.81 10.50 -18.04
N ARG A 115 22.28 9.38 -17.48
CA ARG A 115 23.72 9.02 -17.49
C ARG A 115 24.26 8.75 -18.90
N LEU A 116 23.39 8.38 -19.83
CA LEU A 116 23.72 8.29 -21.24
C LEU A 116 22.72 9.19 -21.97
N SER A 117 23.15 10.35 -22.47
CA SER A 117 22.25 11.18 -23.28
C SER A 117 21.69 10.31 -24.42
N PRO A 118 20.37 9.99 -24.40
CA PRO A 118 19.77 9.09 -25.39
C PRO A 118 19.99 9.62 -26.81
N HIS A 119 19.89 10.93 -26.94
CA HIS A 119 20.11 11.62 -28.20
C HIS A 119 21.55 11.51 -28.72
N PHE A 120 22.56 11.56 -27.83
CA PHE A 120 23.96 11.40 -28.20
C PHE A 120 24.23 9.98 -28.70
N LEU A 121 23.74 8.95 -28.00
CA LEU A 121 23.91 7.55 -28.42
C LEU A 121 23.23 7.27 -29.75
N LEU A 122 22.02 7.78 -29.97
CA LEU A 122 21.30 7.63 -31.23
C LEU A 122 22.01 8.35 -32.37
N ASN A 123 22.59 9.52 -32.12
CA ASN A 123 23.36 10.24 -33.15
C ASN A 123 24.66 9.53 -33.52
N LEU A 124 25.42 9.01 -32.52
CA LEU A 124 26.60 8.19 -32.79
C LEU A 124 26.24 6.94 -33.61
N LEU A 125 25.16 6.25 -33.20
CA LEU A 125 24.69 5.06 -33.90
C LEU A 125 24.26 5.38 -35.34
N ASN A 126 23.57 6.48 -35.57
CA ASN A 126 23.19 6.93 -36.91
C ASN A 126 24.40 7.27 -37.77
N GLN A 127 25.47 7.85 -37.20
CA GLN A 127 26.74 8.06 -37.91
C GLN A 127 27.40 6.75 -38.31
N GLU A 128 27.52 5.81 -37.38
CA GLU A 128 28.08 4.47 -37.65
C GLU A 128 27.28 3.73 -38.73
N ILE A 129 25.96 3.80 -38.72
CA ILE A 129 25.10 3.20 -39.75
C ILE A 129 25.45 3.69 -41.16
N GLN A 130 25.80 4.96 -41.31
CA GLN A 130 26.18 5.53 -42.62
C GLN A 130 27.51 5.06 -43.15
N THR A 131 28.43 4.61 -42.26
CA THR A 131 29.77 4.15 -42.65
C THR A 131 29.80 2.64 -42.99
N VAL A 132 28.72 1.90 -42.66
CA VAL A 132 28.67 0.45 -42.90
C VAL A 132 28.32 0.16 -44.36
N GLU A 133 29.26 -0.45 -45.09
CA GLU A 133 29.07 -0.82 -46.49
C GLU A 133 28.17 -2.05 -46.70
N GLN A 134 28.24 -3.01 -45.75
CA GLN A 134 27.45 -4.23 -45.84
C GLN A 134 26.00 -3.99 -45.48
N GLU A 135 25.10 -4.19 -46.42
CA GLU A 135 23.67 -3.94 -46.26
C GLU A 135 23.03 -4.73 -45.06
N ASN A 136 23.44 -5.96 -44.88
CA ASN A 136 22.91 -6.78 -43.76
C ASN A 136 23.36 -6.23 -42.38
N GLN A 137 24.57 -5.72 -42.24
CA GLN A 137 25.06 -5.11 -41.03
C GLN A 137 24.36 -3.75 -40.78
N ARG A 138 24.19 -2.97 -41.81
CA ARG A 138 23.47 -1.70 -41.79
C ARG A 138 22.02 -1.88 -41.34
N ASN A 139 21.31 -2.88 -41.88
CA ASN A 139 19.94 -3.20 -41.48
C ASN A 139 19.84 -3.61 -40.02
N LYS A 140 20.80 -4.38 -39.49
CA LYS A 140 20.87 -4.70 -38.06
C LYS A 140 21.05 -3.48 -37.17
N LEU A 141 21.92 -2.55 -37.58
CA LEU A 141 22.15 -1.31 -36.83
C LEU A 141 20.93 -0.39 -36.88
N TYR A 142 20.22 -0.32 -38.01
CA TYR A 142 18.94 0.39 -38.07
C TYR A 142 17.88 -0.19 -37.13
N LEU A 143 17.77 -1.53 -37.10
CA LEU A 143 16.84 -2.20 -36.18
C LEU A 143 17.21 -1.92 -34.71
N PHE A 144 18.50 -1.98 -34.39
CA PHE A 144 18.99 -1.65 -33.05
C PHE A 144 18.74 -0.20 -32.68
N ALA A 145 19.00 0.77 -33.58
CA ALA A 145 18.73 2.19 -33.35
C ALA A 145 17.23 2.44 -33.11
N ARG A 146 16.35 1.78 -33.89
CA ARG A 146 14.90 1.84 -33.73
C ARG A 146 14.44 1.28 -32.38
N LEU A 147 14.99 0.13 -31.98
CA LEU A 147 14.71 -0.47 -30.67
C LEU A 147 15.17 0.42 -29.52
N LEU A 148 16.37 0.99 -29.61
CA LEU A 148 16.90 1.88 -28.59
C LEU A 148 16.00 3.12 -28.42
N ARG A 149 15.61 3.75 -29.55
CA ARG A 149 14.69 4.90 -29.55
C ARG A 149 13.36 4.55 -28.91
N ARG A 150 12.77 3.41 -29.33
CA ARG A 150 11.48 2.95 -28.80
C ARG A 150 11.55 2.64 -27.31
N ASN A 151 12.63 2.01 -26.86
CA ASN A 151 12.87 1.73 -25.44
C ASN A 151 12.89 3.02 -24.60
N LEU A 152 13.54 4.07 -25.11
CA LEU A 152 13.60 5.36 -24.43
C LEU A 152 12.21 6.02 -24.36
N GLU A 153 11.46 6.04 -25.46
CA GLU A 153 10.11 6.60 -25.54
C GLU A 153 9.14 5.87 -24.58
N ILE A 154 9.18 4.53 -24.56
CA ILE A 154 8.34 3.68 -23.73
C ILE A 154 8.71 3.85 -22.24
N SER A 155 9.99 3.96 -21.92
CA SER A 155 10.46 4.06 -20.53
C SER A 155 10.02 5.35 -19.82
N GLU A 156 9.59 6.36 -20.56
CA GLU A 156 9.06 7.62 -20.01
C GLU A 156 7.57 7.53 -19.63
N GLN A 157 6.87 6.49 -20.09
CA GLN A 157 5.45 6.30 -19.86
C GLN A 157 5.19 5.50 -18.58
N ASN A 158 4.06 5.77 -17.92
CA ASN A 158 3.63 4.99 -16.76
C ASN A 158 2.94 3.69 -17.18
N ARG A 159 2.35 3.68 -18.37
CA ARG A 159 1.69 2.54 -18.99
C ARG A 159 1.76 2.65 -20.50
N ILE A 160 1.74 1.52 -21.16
CA ILE A 160 1.65 1.39 -22.63
C ILE A 160 0.56 0.39 -22.97
N THR A 161 0.11 0.36 -24.22
CA THR A 161 -0.79 -0.69 -24.67
C THR A 161 -0.05 -2.03 -24.77
N LEU A 162 -0.78 -3.10 -24.64
CA LEU A 162 -0.20 -4.45 -24.81
C LEU A 162 0.33 -4.64 -26.24
N THR A 163 -0.31 -4.04 -27.24
CA THR A 163 0.19 -3.99 -28.63
C THR A 163 1.59 -3.37 -28.69
N GLU A 164 1.77 -2.21 -28.06
CA GLU A 164 3.07 -1.52 -28.06
C GLU A 164 4.17 -2.35 -27.40
N GLU A 165 3.86 -3.07 -26.32
CA GLU A 165 4.80 -3.95 -25.64
C GLU A 165 5.14 -5.17 -26.51
N LEU A 166 4.16 -5.77 -27.18
CA LEU A 166 4.36 -6.92 -28.09
C LEU A 166 5.16 -6.52 -29.35
N ASP A 167 4.89 -5.36 -29.94
CA ASP A 167 5.63 -4.83 -31.09
C ASP A 167 7.11 -4.61 -30.74
N PHE A 168 7.36 -4.13 -29.53
CA PHE A 168 8.75 -4.00 -29.04
C PHE A 168 9.42 -5.38 -28.90
N VAL A 169 8.73 -6.34 -28.30
CA VAL A 169 9.22 -7.72 -28.13
C VAL A 169 9.50 -8.39 -29.48
N ASP A 170 8.62 -8.24 -30.45
CA ASP A 170 8.83 -8.75 -31.80
C ASP A 170 10.08 -8.17 -32.46
N SER A 171 10.26 -6.86 -32.35
CA SER A 171 11.45 -6.19 -32.87
C SER A 171 12.74 -6.65 -32.18
N TYR A 172 12.68 -6.88 -30.88
CA TYR A 172 13.81 -7.45 -30.11
C TYR A 172 14.14 -8.88 -30.54
N ILE A 173 13.12 -9.72 -30.72
CA ILE A 173 13.30 -11.12 -31.18
C ILE A 173 13.91 -11.14 -32.57
N GLN A 174 13.46 -10.29 -33.50
CA GLN A 174 14.04 -10.16 -34.85
C GLN A 174 15.53 -9.83 -34.80
N LEU A 175 15.96 -8.98 -33.85
CA LEU A 175 17.37 -8.64 -33.67
C LEU A 175 18.20 -9.81 -33.13
N GLU A 176 17.63 -10.57 -32.17
CA GLU A 176 18.32 -11.65 -31.46
C GLU A 176 18.28 -12.99 -32.21
N GLN A 177 17.26 -13.24 -33.04
CA GLN A 177 17.07 -14.50 -33.75
C GLN A 177 18.31 -15.00 -34.51
N PRO A 178 19.09 -14.16 -35.24
CA PRO A 178 20.31 -14.64 -35.92
C PRO A 178 21.39 -15.12 -34.96
N THR A 179 21.32 -14.75 -33.67
CA THR A 179 22.32 -15.17 -32.67
C THR A 179 22.03 -16.53 -32.06
N LEU A 180 20.82 -17.07 -32.26
CA LEU A 180 20.37 -18.31 -31.65
C LEU A 180 20.88 -19.58 -32.33
N ARG A 181 21.45 -19.47 -33.53
CA ARG A 181 22.17 -20.50 -34.30
C ARG A 181 21.38 -21.76 -34.66
N ASP A 182 20.54 -22.26 -33.77
CA ASP A 182 19.69 -23.44 -33.94
C ASP A 182 18.27 -23.03 -34.38
N GLU A 183 17.44 -24.02 -34.68
CA GLU A 183 16.03 -23.80 -35.02
C GLU A 183 15.30 -23.10 -33.86
N PHE A 184 14.73 -21.93 -34.13
CA PHE A 184 14.04 -21.14 -33.18
C PHE A 184 12.58 -20.88 -33.62
N HIS A 185 11.65 -21.26 -32.76
CA HIS A 185 10.23 -21.07 -32.94
C HIS A 185 9.69 -20.08 -31.91
N TYR A 186 9.11 -19.00 -32.40
CA TYR A 186 8.46 -18.00 -31.59
C TYR A 186 7.00 -17.89 -31.96
N LYS A 187 6.13 -17.81 -30.96
CA LYS A 187 4.69 -17.62 -31.19
C LYS A 187 4.05 -16.77 -30.08
N VAL A 188 3.02 -16.01 -30.47
CA VAL A 188 2.13 -15.32 -29.55
C VAL A 188 0.74 -15.97 -29.65
N GLU A 189 0.27 -16.51 -28.53
CA GLU A 189 -1.06 -17.13 -28.40
C GLU A 189 -1.96 -16.18 -27.61
N LYS A 190 -2.91 -15.60 -28.28
CA LYS A 190 -3.86 -14.64 -27.70
C LYS A 190 -5.28 -15.17 -27.77
N GLU A 191 -6.03 -15.07 -26.68
CA GLU A 191 -7.46 -15.33 -26.66
C GLU A 191 -8.20 -14.35 -27.58
N ASN A 192 -9.07 -14.83 -28.47
CA ASN A 192 -9.75 -14.04 -29.51
C ASN A 192 -10.63 -12.92 -28.94
N SER A 193 -11.09 -13.06 -27.69
CA SER A 193 -11.93 -12.07 -27.01
C SER A 193 -11.15 -10.83 -26.51
N LEU A 194 -9.81 -10.85 -26.57
CA LEU A 194 -8.96 -9.78 -26.06
C LEU A 194 -8.51 -8.86 -27.20
N ASP A 195 -8.69 -7.57 -26.98
CA ASP A 195 -8.14 -6.51 -27.83
C ASP A 195 -6.89 -5.91 -27.14
N PRO A 196 -5.66 -6.17 -27.65
CA PRO A 196 -4.44 -5.69 -27.03
C PRO A 196 -4.31 -4.16 -27.03
N ASP A 197 -4.99 -3.46 -27.94
CA ASP A 197 -4.99 -1.99 -27.98
C ASP A 197 -5.74 -1.35 -26.80
N GLN A 198 -6.67 -2.10 -26.20
CA GLN A 198 -7.44 -1.68 -25.03
C GLN A 198 -6.85 -2.15 -23.71
N LEU A 199 -5.81 -2.97 -23.76
CA LEU A 199 -5.13 -3.50 -22.56
C LEU A 199 -3.86 -2.71 -22.27
N PHE A 200 -3.75 -2.24 -21.04
CA PHE A 200 -2.57 -1.48 -20.60
C PHE A 200 -1.69 -2.32 -19.67
N VAL A 201 -0.38 -2.13 -19.84
CA VAL A 201 0.65 -2.81 -19.04
C VAL A 201 1.73 -1.81 -18.61
N PRO A 202 2.46 -2.04 -17.50
CA PRO A 202 3.68 -1.29 -17.25
C PRO A 202 4.71 -1.56 -18.36
N PRO A 203 5.50 -0.57 -18.75
CA PRO A 203 6.58 -0.76 -19.72
C PRO A 203 7.56 -1.85 -19.31
N MET A 204 8.10 -2.59 -20.25
CA MET A 204 9.10 -3.66 -20.08
C MET A 204 8.60 -4.89 -19.31
N LEU A 205 7.29 -5.03 -19.09
CA LEU A 205 6.71 -6.13 -18.32
C LEU A 205 6.90 -7.49 -18.99
N ILE A 206 6.76 -7.56 -20.32
CA ILE A 206 6.96 -8.76 -21.14
C ILE A 206 8.39 -8.79 -21.69
N GLN A 207 8.91 -7.62 -22.05
CA GLN A 207 10.27 -7.51 -22.61
C GLN A 207 11.33 -8.16 -21.72
N ILE A 208 11.34 -7.86 -20.40
CA ILE A 208 12.36 -8.36 -19.48
C ILE A 208 12.32 -9.90 -19.36
N PRO A 209 11.16 -10.55 -19.13
CA PRO A 209 11.06 -12.01 -19.22
C PRO A 209 11.54 -12.61 -20.53
N VAL A 210 11.19 -12.00 -21.67
CA VAL A 210 11.62 -12.46 -23.00
C VAL A 210 13.14 -12.29 -23.18
N GLU A 211 13.70 -11.16 -22.78
CA GLU A 211 15.16 -10.96 -22.79
C GLU A 211 15.89 -12.03 -21.96
N ASN A 212 15.37 -12.32 -20.75
CA ASN A 212 15.93 -13.35 -19.88
C ASN A 212 15.81 -14.75 -20.51
N ALA A 213 14.65 -15.09 -21.09
CA ALA A 213 14.44 -16.35 -21.77
C ALA A 213 15.44 -16.54 -22.92
N ILE A 214 15.63 -15.52 -23.76
CA ILE A 214 16.57 -15.59 -24.89
C ILE A 214 18.01 -15.66 -24.40
N ARG A 215 18.45 -14.75 -23.55
CA ARG A 215 19.86 -14.63 -23.14
C ARG A 215 20.33 -15.74 -22.23
N HIS A 216 19.49 -16.11 -21.25
CA HIS A 216 19.87 -17.03 -20.18
C HIS A 216 19.31 -18.44 -20.37
N GLY A 217 18.14 -18.57 -21.01
CA GLY A 217 17.49 -19.86 -21.25
C GLY A 217 17.87 -20.49 -22.59
N LEU A 218 17.60 -19.79 -23.69
CA LEU A 218 17.66 -20.33 -25.04
C LEU A 218 19.05 -20.23 -25.69
N ARG A 219 19.78 -19.13 -25.48
CA ARG A 219 21.12 -18.98 -26.11
C ARG A 219 22.10 -20.07 -25.70
N PRO A 220 22.21 -20.50 -24.43
CA PRO A 220 23.10 -21.59 -24.03
C PRO A 220 22.56 -22.99 -24.36
N LYS A 221 21.29 -23.13 -24.74
CA LYS A 221 20.66 -24.40 -25.08
C LYS A 221 21.07 -24.84 -26.48
N SER A 222 21.32 -26.16 -26.67
CA SER A 222 21.48 -26.81 -27.98
C SER A 222 20.15 -27.40 -28.45
N GLY A 223 19.96 -27.46 -29.79
CA GLY A 223 18.76 -28.02 -30.43
C GLY A 223 17.60 -27.04 -30.50
N VAL A 224 16.39 -27.54 -30.73
CA VAL A 224 15.18 -26.74 -30.98
C VAL A 224 14.88 -25.83 -29.81
N LYS A 225 14.72 -24.56 -30.11
CA LYS A 225 14.47 -23.47 -29.17
C LYS A 225 13.03 -22.95 -29.37
N GLU A 226 12.31 -22.87 -28.30
CA GLU A 226 10.89 -22.45 -28.33
C GLU A 226 10.62 -21.36 -27.33
N LEU A 227 9.90 -20.33 -27.76
CA LEU A 227 9.43 -19.24 -26.93
C LEU A 227 7.97 -18.99 -27.24
N THR A 228 7.12 -19.06 -26.24
CA THR A 228 5.68 -18.80 -26.38
C THR A 228 5.24 -17.68 -25.44
N ILE A 229 4.57 -16.66 -25.97
CA ILE A 229 3.87 -15.66 -25.18
C ILE A 229 2.40 -16.00 -25.22
N GLY A 230 1.80 -16.31 -24.07
CA GLY A 230 0.37 -16.58 -23.93
C GLY A 230 -0.35 -15.42 -23.27
N ILE A 231 -1.52 -15.03 -23.81
CA ILE A 231 -2.34 -13.95 -23.26
C ILE A 231 -3.78 -14.44 -23.18
N LYS A 232 -4.33 -14.53 -21.98
CA LYS A 232 -5.69 -15.01 -21.76
C LYS A 232 -6.42 -14.21 -20.70
N LYS A 233 -7.74 -14.19 -20.80
CA LYS A 233 -8.60 -13.63 -19.74
C LYS A 233 -8.60 -14.54 -18.52
N GLN A 234 -8.48 -13.98 -17.34
CA GLN A 234 -8.52 -14.71 -16.07
C GLN A 234 -9.30 -13.93 -15.03
N LYS A 235 -10.41 -14.49 -14.51
CA LYS A 235 -11.25 -13.85 -13.48
C LYS A 235 -11.54 -12.37 -13.82
N ASN A 236 -11.05 -11.48 -12.97
CA ASN A 236 -11.19 -10.01 -13.10
C ASN A 236 -9.96 -9.35 -13.71
N GLY A 237 -9.26 -10.00 -14.64
CA GLY A 237 -8.05 -9.47 -15.22
C GLY A 237 -7.54 -10.25 -16.40
N ILE A 238 -6.28 -10.06 -16.72
CA ILE A 238 -5.58 -10.80 -17.76
C ILE A 238 -4.40 -11.56 -17.16
N GLN A 239 -4.11 -12.71 -17.71
CA GLN A 239 -2.88 -13.45 -17.45
C GLN A 239 -2.01 -13.42 -18.70
N ILE A 240 -0.76 -13.05 -18.51
CA ILE A 240 0.29 -13.09 -19.52
C ILE A 240 1.29 -14.15 -19.08
N THR A 241 1.70 -15.01 -20.00
CA THR A 241 2.75 -16.02 -19.76
C THR A 241 3.87 -15.85 -20.75
N VAL A 242 5.10 -16.01 -20.30
CA VAL A 242 6.30 -16.15 -21.15
C VAL A 242 6.88 -17.52 -20.82
N ASP A 243 6.83 -18.41 -21.80
CA ASP A 243 7.21 -19.81 -21.68
C ASP A 243 8.37 -20.11 -22.61
N ASP A 244 9.53 -20.50 -22.08
CA ASP A 244 10.68 -20.96 -22.84
C ASP A 244 10.99 -22.43 -22.56
N ASN A 245 11.61 -23.10 -23.53
CA ASN A 245 12.16 -24.45 -23.36
C ASN A 245 13.68 -24.46 -23.12
N GLY A 246 14.22 -23.38 -22.56
CA GLY A 246 15.65 -23.21 -22.33
C GLY A 246 16.22 -24.12 -21.23
N ILE A 247 17.41 -23.77 -20.75
CA ILE A 247 18.09 -24.53 -19.68
C ILE A 247 17.51 -24.27 -18.28
N GLY A 248 16.56 -23.31 -18.16
CA GLY A 248 16.02 -22.86 -16.87
C GLY A 248 17.00 -22.00 -16.08
N PHE A 249 16.72 -21.83 -14.78
CA PHE A 249 17.57 -21.05 -13.86
C PHE A 249 17.94 -21.86 -12.62
N ILE A 250 19.05 -21.48 -11.97
CA ILE A 250 19.49 -22.12 -10.72
C ILE A 250 18.61 -21.63 -9.57
N PRO A 251 17.89 -22.50 -8.84
CA PRO A 251 17.11 -22.11 -7.66
C PRO A 251 18.04 -21.44 -6.63
N GLY A 252 17.61 -20.25 -6.15
CA GLY A 252 18.42 -19.43 -5.22
C GLY A 252 19.29 -18.36 -5.88
N SER A 253 19.51 -18.39 -7.19
CA SER A 253 20.17 -17.30 -7.93
C SER A 253 19.19 -16.14 -8.26
N MET A 254 17.90 -16.39 -8.17
CA MET A 254 16.83 -15.39 -8.32
C MET A 254 16.14 -15.16 -6.97
N SER A 255 16.69 -14.27 -6.16
CA SER A 255 15.89 -13.57 -5.16
C SER A 255 15.16 -12.43 -5.88
N PRO A 256 13.89 -12.11 -5.54
CA PRO A 256 13.22 -10.91 -6.06
C PRO A 256 14.04 -9.63 -5.84
N THR A 257 14.95 -9.67 -4.86
CA THR A 257 15.87 -8.57 -4.50
C THR A 257 17.29 -8.72 -5.02
N SER A 258 17.70 -9.91 -5.50
CA SER A 258 19.06 -10.22 -5.99
C SER A 258 19.05 -10.69 -7.45
N GLY A 259 18.26 -10.05 -8.30
CA GLY A 259 18.30 -10.30 -9.74
C GLY A 259 19.70 -10.00 -10.28
N THR A 260 20.26 -10.95 -11.03
CA THR A 260 21.56 -10.86 -11.69
C THR A 260 21.64 -9.79 -12.78
N GLY A 261 20.55 -9.02 -13.00
CA GLY A 261 20.48 -7.96 -13.99
C GLY A 261 19.71 -6.75 -13.48
N THR A 262 20.18 -5.59 -13.88
CA THR A 262 19.55 -4.28 -13.56
C THR A 262 18.07 -4.22 -13.99
N GLY A 263 17.70 -4.92 -15.08
CA GLY A 263 16.35 -4.94 -15.63
C GLY A 263 15.32 -5.56 -14.69
N ASN A 264 15.57 -6.76 -14.15
CA ASN A 264 14.65 -7.42 -13.21
C ASN A 264 14.41 -6.55 -11.97
N LYS A 265 15.45 -5.92 -11.43
CA LYS A 265 15.32 -5.05 -10.26
C LYS A 265 14.42 -3.84 -10.56
N ILE A 266 14.54 -3.25 -11.73
CA ILE A 266 13.74 -2.09 -12.14
C ILE A 266 12.26 -2.46 -12.23
N ILE A 267 11.92 -3.57 -12.94
CA ILE A 267 10.51 -3.96 -13.10
C ILE A 267 9.86 -4.33 -11.76
N TYR A 268 10.55 -5.06 -10.88
CA TYR A 268 10.03 -5.40 -9.56
C TYR A 268 9.80 -4.17 -8.70
N GLN A 269 10.72 -3.20 -8.70
CA GLN A 269 10.56 -1.95 -7.98
C GLN A 269 9.40 -1.10 -8.53
N THR A 270 9.24 -1.07 -9.85
CA THR A 270 8.12 -0.38 -10.51
C THR A 270 6.78 -1.02 -10.12
N ILE A 271 6.68 -2.35 -10.18
CA ILE A 271 5.47 -3.08 -9.80
C ILE A 271 5.18 -2.93 -8.30
N GLU A 272 6.17 -3.01 -7.44
CA GLU A 272 6.01 -2.80 -6.01
C GLU A 272 5.45 -1.41 -5.70
N LEU A 273 5.97 -0.37 -6.37
CA LEU A 273 5.48 0.99 -6.25
C LEU A 273 4.02 1.11 -6.75
N LEU A 274 3.71 0.58 -7.92
CA LEU A 274 2.35 0.56 -8.47
C LEU A 274 1.39 -0.22 -7.54
N ASN A 275 1.82 -1.38 -7.05
CA ASN A 275 1.06 -2.21 -6.14
C ASN A 275 0.79 -1.53 -4.79
N SER A 276 1.66 -0.63 -4.33
CA SER A 276 1.44 0.09 -3.07
C SER A 276 0.19 0.98 -3.10
N LYS A 277 -0.21 1.43 -4.29
CA LYS A 277 -1.35 2.33 -4.51
C LYS A 277 -2.62 1.62 -4.99
N ASN A 278 -2.55 0.32 -5.28
CA ASN A 278 -3.67 -0.45 -5.77
C ASN A 278 -4.17 -1.45 -4.72
N ARG A 279 -5.49 -1.67 -4.65
CA ARG A 279 -6.10 -2.69 -3.79
C ARG A 279 -5.82 -4.10 -4.31
N GLU A 280 -6.04 -4.31 -5.61
CA GLU A 280 -5.67 -5.53 -6.32
C GLU A 280 -4.27 -5.35 -6.89
N LYS A 281 -3.48 -6.41 -6.92
CA LYS A 281 -2.04 -6.33 -7.20
C LYS A 281 -1.68 -7.05 -8.47
N ILE A 282 -0.70 -6.53 -9.20
CA ILE A 282 0.01 -7.29 -10.23
C ILE A 282 0.81 -8.37 -9.52
N GLU A 283 0.65 -9.62 -9.95
CA GLU A 283 1.37 -10.76 -9.42
C GLU A 283 2.29 -11.32 -10.49
N ILE A 284 3.54 -11.65 -10.11
CA ILE A 284 4.51 -12.30 -10.98
C ILE A 284 5.00 -13.58 -10.31
N SER A 285 4.95 -14.67 -11.05
CA SER A 285 5.49 -15.96 -10.65
C SER A 285 6.49 -16.46 -11.69
N ILE A 286 7.63 -16.98 -11.26
CA ILE A 286 8.67 -17.54 -12.12
C ILE A 286 8.94 -18.96 -11.64
N VAL A 287 8.80 -19.93 -12.53
CA VAL A 287 8.91 -21.36 -12.21
C VAL A 287 9.80 -22.07 -13.22
N ASN A 288 10.75 -22.91 -12.75
CA ASN A 288 11.44 -23.88 -13.58
C ASN A 288 10.53 -25.04 -13.92
N LYS A 289 10.42 -25.38 -15.20
CA LYS A 289 9.62 -26.52 -15.66
C LYS A 289 10.42 -27.83 -15.57
N GLY A 290 9.74 -28.92 -15.16
CA GLY A 290 10.30 -30.28 -15.23
C GLY A 290 11.46 -30.56 -14.31
N MET A 291 11.48 -30.04 -13.09
CA MET A 291 12.46 -30.42 -12.08
C MET A 291 12.45 -31.94 -11.81
N PRO A 292 13.60 -32.62 -11.56
CA PRO A 292 14.96 -32.07 -11.37
C PRO A 292 15.72 -31.71 -12.67
N GLN A 293 15.26 -32.12 -13.85
CA GLN A 293 15.81 -31.75 -15.13
C GLN A 293 15.00 -30.58 -15.71
N SER A 294 15.53 -29.36 -15.56
CA SER A 294 14.85 -28.19 -16.07
C SER A 294 14.60 -28.27 -17.58
N LYS A 295 13.35 -28.06 -17.98
CA LYS A 295 12.91 -28.01 -19.39
C LYS A 295 12.55 -26.57 -19.81
N GLY A 296 13.12 -25.59 -19.16
CA GLY A 296 12.90 -24.17 -19.40
C GLY A 296 12.22 -23.46 -18.25
N THR A 297 11.79 -22.22 -18.48
CA THR A 297 11.17 -21.34 -17.49
C THR A 297 9.78 -20.95 -17.94
N LEU A 298 8.87 -20.87 -16.98
CA LEU A 298 7.56 -20.26 -17.15
C LEU A 298 7.45 -19.04 -16.25
N VAL A 299 7.29 -17.87 -16.85
CA VAL A 299 6.92 -16.63 -16.16
C VAL A 299 5.42 -16.41 -16.34
N THR A 300 4.72 -16.21 -15.25
CA THR A 300 3.28 -15.92 -15.23
C THR A 300 3.05 -14.56 -14.59
N ILE A 301 2.35 -13.69 -15.27
CA ILE A 301 2.02 -12.33 -14.83
C ILE A 301 0.50 -12.19 -14.83
N TYR A 302 -0.06 -11.77 -13.71
CA TYR A 302 -1.48 -11.44 -13.60
C TYR A 302 -1.66 -9.94 -13.41
N ILE A 303 -2.56 -9.32 -14.18
CA ILE A 303 -2.90 -7.91 -14.11
C ILE A 303 -4.42 -7.78 -13.91
N PRO A 304 -4.88 -7.15 -12.79
CA PRO A 304 -6.30 -6.91 -12.55
C PRO A 304 -6.91 -5.91 -13.55
N SER A 305 -8.20 -6.11 -13.92
CA SER A 305 -8.90 -5.23 -14.88
C SER A 305 -9.02 -3.77 -14.42
N ASN A 306 -9.16 -3.54 -13.11
CA ASN A 306 -9.33 -2.20 -12.52
C ASN A 306 -8.02 -1.63 -11.95
N TYR A 307 -6.89 -2.01 -12.54
CA TYR A 307 -5.59 -1.59 -12.05
C TYR A 307 -5.25 -0.15 -12.49
N SER A 308 -4.84 0.70 -11.55
CA SER A 308 -4.38 2.06 -11.83
C SER A 308 -2.87 2.08 -12.02
N PHE A 309 -2.42 2.64 -13.15
CA PHE A 309 -1.00 2.82 -13.45
C PHE A 309 -0.48 4.22 -13.07
N ASN A 310 -1.28 5.02 -12.36
CA ASN A 310 -0.89 6.37 -11.97
C ASN A 310 -0.05 6.34 -10.70
N TYR A 311 1.06 7.07 -10.71
CA TYR A 311 1.94 7.27 -9.56
C TYR A 311 1.51 8.45 -8.68
N GLU A 312 0.55 9.28 -9.16
CA GLU A 312 0.04 10.47 -8.49
C GLU A 312 -1.04 10.17 -7.44
#